data_a9cf421e40a883abf28d03a7cb595fe7
#
_entry.id   a9cf421e40a883abf28d03a7cb595fe7
#
_cell.length_a   1.000
_cell.length_b   1.000
_cell.length_c   1.000
_cell.angle_alpha   90.00
_cell.angle_beta   90.00
_cell.angle_gamma   90.00
#
_symmetry.space_group_name_H-M   'P 1'
#
loop_
_entity.id
_entity.type
_entity.pdbx_description
1 polymer ?
#
loop_
_entity_poly.entity_id
_entity_poly.type
_entity_poly.pdbx_seq_one_letter_code
_entity_poly.pdbx_strand_id
1 'polypeptide(L)'
;MKKYNLEDFKLGWLIGDFEPSILRTDQFEISIKKYSKGDYEKAHIHKLADEITIIIVGKVLMNGGEYKANDIIVIEKGEATDFKVLSDTITVVVKTPSVPGDKYIEPHLKLSGIV
;
A
#
# COMPACT_ATOMS: atom_id res chain seq x y z
N MET A 1 -26.36 -9.52 5.58
CA MET A 1 -24.90 -9.26 5.66
C MET A 1 -24.13 -10.31 4.87
N LYS A 2 -23.02 -9.90 4.29
CA LYS A 2 -22.04 -10.82 3.66
C LYS A 2 -20.78 -10.81 4.49
N LYS A 3 -20.11 -11.95 4.54
CA LYS A 3 -18.84 -12.09 5.27
C LYS A 3 -17.75 -12.52 4.31
N TYR A 4 -16.62 -11.84 4.37
CA TYR A 4 -15.41 -12.18 3.63
C TYR A 4 -14.26 -12.41 4.62
N ASN A 5 -13.21 -13.07 4.16
CA ASN A 5 -11.99 -13.24 4.93
C ASN A 5 -10.85 -12.51 4.22
N LEU A 6 -10.00 -11.82 4.98
CA LEU A 6 -8.87 -11.09 4.40
C LEU A 6 -7.97 -11.98 3.55
N GLU A 7 -7.82 -13.24 3.94
CA GLU A 7 -6.99 -14.21 3.22
C GLU A 7 -7.53 -14.59 1.83
N ASP A 8 -8.79 -14.24 1.54
CA ASP A 8 -9.39 -14.47 0.22
C ASP A 8 -8.91 -13.45 -0.82
N PHE A 9 -8.18 -12.42 -0.39
CA PHE A 9 -7.76 -11.31 -1.24
C PHE A 9 -6.26 -11.33 -1.48
N LYS A 10 -5.87 -10.93 -2.68
CA LYS A 10 -4.48 -10.95 -3.10
C LYS A 10 -3.71 -9.82 -2.44
N LEU A 11 -2.68 -10.16 -1.66
CA LEU A 11 -1.83 -9.19 -0.95
C LEU A 11 -2.63 -8.19 -0.09
N GLY A 12 -3.81 -8.60 0.38
CA GLY A 12 -4.65 -7.75 1.22
C GLY A 12 -5.45 -6.69 0.46
N TRP A 13 -5.42 -6.67 -0.87
CA TRP A 13 -6.18 -5.71 -1.69
C TRP A 13 -7.64 -6.08 -1.73
N LEU A 14 -8.49 -5.26 -1.09
CA LEU A 14 -9.90 -5.56 -0.84
C LEU A 14 -10.85 -4.88 -1.81
N ILE A 15 -10.53 -3.67 -2.22
CA ILE A 15 -11.39 -2.79 -3.02
C ILE A 15 -10.53 -2.10 -4.07
N GLY A 16 -11.01 -2.04 -5.30
CA GLY A 16 -10.33 -1.35 -6.37
C GLY A 16 -10.72 -1.88 -7.75
N ASP A 17 -10.01 -1.41 -8.77
CA ASP A 17 -10.26 -1.80 -10.15
C ASP A 17 -9.49 -3.08 -10.51
N PHE A 18 -9.80 -4.16 -9.82
CA PHE A 18 -9.15 -5.47 -9.97
C PHE A 18 -10.06 -6.58 -9.43
N GLU A 19 -9.68 -7.84 -9.73
CA GLU A 19 -10.33 -9.04 -9.20
C GLU A 19 -9.33 -9.86 -8.38
N PRO A 20 -9.73 -10.46 -7.23
CA PRO A 20 -11.02 -10.27 -6.58
C PRO A 20 -11.13 -8.91 -5.88
N SER A 21 -12.34 -8.41 -5.75
CA SER A 21 -12.63 -7.15 -5.05
C SER A 21 -14.01 -7.24 -4.39
N ILE A 22 -14.14 -6.70 -3.20
CA ILE A 22 -15.43 -6.59 -2.52
C ILE A 22 -16.32 -5.59 -3.27
N LEU A 23 -15.70 -4.50 -3.74
CA LEU A 23 -16.36 -3.45 -4.53
C LEU A 23 -15.41 -3.07 -5.67
N ARG A 24 -15.82 -3.35 -6.89
CA ARG A 24 -15.05 -2.98 -8.07
C ARG A 24 -15.25 -1.50 -8.38
N THR A 25 -14.17 -0.72 -8.31
CA THR A 25 -14.20 0.71 -8.59
C THR A 25 -12.84 1.19 -9.05
N ASP A 26 -12.80 2.18 -9.94
CA ASP A 26 -11.58 2.85 -10.37
C ASP A 26 -11.29 4.14 -9.59
N GLN A 27 -12.15 4.51 -8.67
CA GLN A 27 -12.02 5.76 -7.93
C GLN A 27 -11.01 5.67 -6.79
N PHE A 28 -10.88 4.52 -6.19
CA PHE A 28 -9.91 4.27 -5.12
C PHE A 28 -9.63 2.78 -4.97
N GLU A 29 -8.54 2.46 -4.30
CA GLU A 29 -8.25 1.09 -3.89
C GLU A 29 -7.83 1.07 -2.42
N ILE A 30 -8.20 0.00 -1.73
CA ILE A 30 -7.94 -0.16 -0.30
C ILE A 30 -7.34 -1.52 -0.05
N SER A 31 -6.27 -1.54 0.77
CA SER A 31 -5.69 -2.79 1.24
C SER A 31 -5.47 -2.76 2.75
N ILE A 32 -5.44 -3.95 3.33
CA ILE A 32 -4.92 -4.17 4.67
C ILE A 32 -3.68 -5.02 4.49
N LYS A 33 -2.52 -4.48 4.87
CA LYS A 33 -1.23 -5.14 4.67
C LYS A 33 -0.63 -5.54 6.01
N LYS A 34 -0.16 -6.78 6.09
CA LYS A 34 0.55 -7.32 7.24
C LYS A 34 1.99 -7.56 6.87
N TYR A 35 2.89 -7.05 7.69
CA TYR A 35 4.33 -7.16 7.49
C TYR A 35 5.00 -7.78 8.69
N SER A 36 6.05 -8.53 8.46
CA SER A 36 6.93 -9.03 9.50
C SER A 36 8.12 -8.11 9.69
N LYS A 37 8.63 -8.06 10.92
CA LYS A 37 9.88 -7.35 11.21
C LYS A 37 10.97 -7.73 10.21
N GLY A 38 11.61 -6.74 9.62
CA GLY A 38 12.67 -6.92 8.64
C GLY A 38 12.23 -6.87 7.19
N ASP A 39 10.92 -6.90 6.93
CA ASP A 39 10.41 -6.72 5.57
C ASP A 39 10.84 -5.37 5.03
N TYR A 40 11.13 -5.34 3.73
CA TYR A 40 11.60 -4.13 3.07
C TYR A 40 11.04 -4.00 1.67
N GLU A 41 10.51 -2.82 1.36
CA GLU A 41 10.12 -2.45 0.01
C GLU A 41 11.05 -1.36 -0.49
N LYS A 42 11.62 -1.56 -1.68
CA LYS A 42 12.48 -0.56 -2.33
C LYS A 42 11.71 0.73 -2.58
N ALA A 43 12.43 1.83 -2.64
CA ALA A 43 11.85 3.11 -3.01
C ALA A 43 11.15 3.01 -4.37
N HIS A 44 9.92 3.47 -4.40
CA HIS A 44 9.08 3.46 -5.58
C HIS A 44 8.17 4.68 -5.60
N ILE A 45 7.63 4.98 -6.78
CA ILE A 45 6.68 6.07 -6.97
C ILE A 45 5.38 5.53 -7.57
N HIS A 46 4.32 6.27 -7.33
CA HIS A 46 3.08 6.17 -8.09
C HIS A 46 2.96 7.43 -8.96
N LYS A 47 2.71 7.27 -10.24
CA LYS A 47 2.64 8.42 -11.16
C LYS A 47 1.25 9.03 -11.23
N LEU A 48 0.21 8.23 -10.98
CA LEU A 48 -1.18 8.61 -11.16
C LEU A 48 -1.96 8.71 -9.86
N ALA A 49 -1.61 7.91 -8.87
CA ALA A 49 -2.34 7.81 -7.62
C ALA A 49 -1.61 8.51 -6.46
N ASP A 50 -2.40 9.15 -5.60
CA ASP A 50 -1.96 9.53 -4.26
C ASP A 50 -2.19 8.36 -3.33
N GLU A 51 -1.34 8.21 -2.32
CA GLU A 51 -1.45 7.13 -1.34
C GLU A 51 -1.59 7.70 0.06
N ILE A 52 -2.48 7.10 0.84
CA ILE A 52 -2.60 7.35 2.27
C ILE A 52 -2.31 6.04 2.97
N THR A 53 -1.28 6.02 3.81
CA THR A 53 -0.90 4.86 4.61
C THR A 53 -1.19 5.16 6.07
N ILE A 54 -1.99 4.30 6.70
CA ILE A 54 -2.34 4.40 8.10
C ILE A 54 -1.67 3.24 8.83
N ILE A 55 -0.81 3.52 9.79
CA ILE A 55 -0.18 2.48 10.59
C ILE A 55 -1.10 2.15 11.76
N ILE A 56 -1.59 0.91 11.79
CA ILE A 56 -2.50 0.44 12.85
C ILE A 56 -1.69 -0.14 14.01
N VAL A 57 -0.68 -0.95 13.68
CA VAL A 57 0.20 -1.62 14.64
C VAL A 57 1.61 -1.55 14.08
N GLY A 58 2.60 -1.37 14.94
CA GLY A 58 4.00 -1.52 14.56
C GLY A 58 4.74 -0.23 14.35
N LYS A 59 5.92 -0.35 13.73
CA LYS A 59 6.85 0.74 13.52
C LYS A 59 7.62 0.51 12.23
N VAL A 60 7.79 1.57 11.44
CA VAL A 60 8.45 1.52 10.14
C VAL A 60 9.35 2.72 9.92
N LEU A 61 10.29 2.59 8.99
CA LEU A 61 11.03 3.71 8.42
C LEU A 61 10.57 3.95 6.99
N MET A 62 10.36 5.21 6.64
CA MET A 62 10.05 5.64 5.27
C MET A 62 10.96 6.83 4.98
N ASN A 63 11.84 6.69 3.98
CA ASN A 63 12.87 7.69 3.66
C ASN A 63 13.68 8.12 4.89
N GLY A 64 13.99 7.17 5.79
CA GLY A 64 14.75 7.43 7.01
C GLY A 64 13.94 8.03 8.16
N GLY A 65 12.70 8.42 7.94
CA GLY A 65 11.81 8.89 9.01
C GLY A 65 11.09 7.74 9.70
N GLU A 66 10.94 7.82 11.01
CA GLU A 66 10.27 6.78 11.78
C GLU A 66 8.79 7.11 11.94
N TYR A 67 7.94 6.11 11.67
CA TYR A 67 6.49 6.20 11.81
C TYR A 67 5.98 5.00 12.60
N LYS A 68 4.93 5.20 13.38
CA LYS A 68 4.41 4.19 14.31
C LYS A 68 2.89 4.17 14.32
N ALA A 69 2.32 3.27 15.10
CA ALA A 69 0.88 3.13 15.26
C ALA A 69 0.18 4.48 15.46
N ASN A 70 -0.90 4.68 14.75
CA ASN A 70 -1.75 5.86 14.67
C ASN A 70 -1.18 6.99 13.79
N ASP A 71 0.01 6.85 13.23
CA ASP A 71 0.49 7.80 12.23
C ASP A 71 -0.23 7.60 10.91
N ILE A 72 -0.53 8.69 10.23
CA ILE A 72 -1.14 8.72 8.92
C ILE A 72 -0.18 9.45 7.99
N ILE A 73 0.26 8.77 6.93
CA ILE A 73 1.24 9.29 5.99
C ILE A 73 0.58 9.48 4.65
N VAL A 74 0.65 10.68 4.10
CA VAL A 74 0.18 10.98 2.75
C VAL A 74 1.39 11.03 1.84
N ILE A 75 1.38 10.21 0.81
CA ILE A 75 2.42 10.13 -0.20
C ILE A 75 1.78 10.60 -1.51
N GLU A 76 2.13 11.80 -1.96
CA GLU A 76 1.57 12.34 -3.18
C GLU A 76 2.16 11.66 -4.41
N LYS A 77 1.39 11.63 -5.50
CA LYS A 77 1.88 11.09 -6.76
C LYS A 77 3.20 11.73 -7.16
N GLY A 78 4.13 10.91 -7.64
CA GLY A 78 5.47 11.36 -7.99
C GLY A 78 6.47 11.38 -6.84
N GLU A 79 6.02 11.24 -5.61
CA GLU A 79 6.89 11.18 -4.44
C GLU A 79 7.40 9.76 -4.23
N ALA A 80 8.70 9.60 -4.08
CA ALA A 80 9.32 8.31 -3.84
C ALA A 80 9.48 8.05 -2.35
N THR A 81 9.21 6.83 -1.93
CA THR A 81 9.56 6.37 -0.59
C THR A 81 9.86 4.89 -0.59
N ASP A 82 10.81 4.49 0.24
CA ASP A 82 11.00 3.10 0.63
C ASP A 82 10.10 2.78 1.84
N PHE A 83 10.13 1.54 2.28
CA PHE A 83 9.35 1.10 3.44
C PHE A 83 10.12 -0.02 4.14
N LYS A 84 10.63 0.27 5.34
CA LYS A 84 11.40 -0.69 6.13
C LYS A 84 10.68 -0.99 7.42
N VAL A 85 10.37 -2.25 7.66
CA VAL A 85 9.57 -2.69 8.80
C VAL A 85 10.47 -2.98 9.99
N LEU A 86 10.30 -2.23 11.07
CA LEU A 86 11.12 -2.34 12.30
C LEU A 86 10.52 -3.31 13.32
N SER A 87 9.21 -3.50 13.28
CA SER A 87 8.48 -4.49 14.10
C SER A 87 7.30 -4.98 13.30
N ASP A 88 6.68 -6.08 13.71
CA ASP A 88 5.49 -6.60 13.00
C ASP A 88 4.45 -5.48 12.88
N THR A 89 4.00 -5.24 11.66
CA THR A 89 3.23 -4.05 11.31
C THR A 89 1.96 -4.43 10.56
N ILE A 90 0.89 -3.68 10.83
CA ILE A 90 -0.35 -3.74 10.07
C ILE A 90 -0.66 -2.33 9.60
N THR A 91 -0.92 -2.20 8.30
CA THR A 91 -1.31 -0.92 7.70
C THR A 91 -2.64 -1.04 6.97
N VAL A 92 -3.34 0.10 6.88
CA VAL A 92 -4.41 0.29 5.91
C VAL A 92 -3.88 1.26 4.86
N VAL A 93 -3.99 0.89 3.60
CA VAL A 93 -3.51 1.71 2.49
C VAL A 93 -4.69 2.08 1.60
N VAL A 94 -4.80 3.37 1.30
CA VAL A 94 -5.79 3.89 0.35
C VAL A 94 -5.03 4.57 -0.78
N LYS A 95 -5.33 4.20 -2.01
CA LYS A 95 -4.82 4.90 -3.19
C LYS A 95 -5.99 5.47 -4.00
N THR A 96 -5.81 6.64 -4.55
CA THR A 96 -6.83 7.27 -5.37
C THR A 96 -6.19 8.00 -6.56
N PRO A 97 -6.62 7.73 -7.81
CA PRO A 97 -7.55 6.68 -8.23
C PRO A 97 -6.98 5.27 -8.10
N SER A 98 -7.81 4.25 -8.36
CA SER A 98 -7.33 2.88 -8.46
C SER A 98 -6.75 2.66 -9.84
N VAL A 99 -5.44 2.51 -9.92
CA VAL A 99 -4.73 2.24 -11.18
C VAL A 99 -3.79 1.05 -10.96
N PRO A 100 -4.25 -0.18 -11.19
CA PRO A 100 -3.40 -1.35 -11.05
C PRO A 100 -2.13 -1.23 -11.88
N GLY A 101 -0.99 -1.56 -11.27
CA GLY A 101 0.29 -1.48 -11.95
C GLY A 101 0.94 -0.09 -11.95
N ASP A 102 0.33 0.92 -11.32
CA ASP A 102 0.92 2.26 -11.17
C ASP A 102 1.97 2.26 -10.07
N LYS A 103 3.02 1.47 -10.24
CA LYS A 103 4.12 1.35 -9.29
C LYS A 103 5.43 1.23 -10.05
N TYR A 104 6.35 2.15 -9.80
CA TYR A 104 7.61 2.28 -10.53
C TYR A 104 8.76 2.40 -9.56
N ILE A 105 9.84 1.64 -9.80
CA ILE A 105 11.12 1.83 -9.12
C ILE A 105 12.03 2.65 -10.02
N GLU A 106 12.98 3.36 -9.40
CA GLU A 106 13.87 4.30 -10.11
C GLU A 106 14.42 3.80 -11.45
N PRO A 107 14.55 4.75 -12.39
CA PRO A 107 13.89 6.04 -12.41
C PRO A 107 12.47 5.98 -12.97
N HIS A 108 12.00 4.91 -13.55
CA HIS A 108 10.65 4.76 -14.12
C HIS A 108 10.37 3.32 -14.53
N LEU A 109 11.10 2.38 -13.96
CA LEU A 109 10.93 0.97 -14.28
C LEU A 109 9.67 0.44 -13.57
N LYS A 110 8.65 0.08 -14.35
CA LYS A 110 7.39 -0.44 -13.84
C LYS A 110 7.60 -1.79 -13.16
N LEU A 111 7.04 -1.96 -11.97
CA LEU A 111 7.01 -3.23 -11.25
C LEU A 111 5.87 -4.09 -11.82
N SER A 112 6.22 -5.18 -12.50
CA SER A 112 5.22 -6.06 -13.07
C SER A 112 4.60 -6.97 -12.02
N GLY A 113 3.30 -7.27 -12.18
CA GLY A 113 2.58 -8.20 -11.33
C GLY A 113 2.17 -7.66 -9.97
N ILE A 114 2.35 -6.37 -9.70
CA ILE A 114 2.00 -5.73 -8.43
C ILE A 114 0.86 -4.74 -8.65
N VAL A 115 -0.15 -4.85 -7.82
CA VAL A 115 -1.28 -3.94 -7.80
C VAL A 115 -1.00 -2.75 -6.89
#